data_31ae5f519415385c4b873f44ac28060f
#
_entry.id   31ae5f519415385c4b873f44ac28060f
#
_cell.length_a   1.000
_cell.length_b   1.000
_cell.length_c   1.000
_cell.angle_alpha   90.00
_cell.angle_beta   90.00
_cell.angle_gamma   90.00
#
_symmetry.space_group_name_H-M   'P 1'
#
loop_
_entity.id
_entity.type
_entity.pdbx_description
1 polymer ?
#
loop_
_entity_poly.entity_id
_entity_poly.type
_entity_poly.pdbx_seq_one_letter_code
_entity_poly.pdbx_strand_id
1 'polypeptide(L)'
;WGEPDVLFAREGSFCRQPIQVLASGRWIFANWLCSDSASGLAGDPTAFQISDDQGCTWRTVEMPGSNGRVHANVVELAPGRLAAFMRSRAADFIYRSESLDDGNTWSEPVPTVLPNNNSSISAVKLQSGRIAVAYNPTHTPAPQPGVAAWPGLRCPVAVALSEDGGLTWPMIRHMELGEGFVGSE
;
A
#
# COMPACT_ATOMS: atom_id res chain seq x y z
N TRP A 1 -6.46 -15.30 -25.71
CA TRP A 1 -6.20 -15.67 -24.31
C TRP A 1 -5.97 -17.17 -24.26
N GLY A 2 -4.91 -17.62 -23.57
CA GLY A 2 -4.65 -19.04 -23.27
C GLY A 2 -5.30 -19.46 -21.96
N GLU A 3 -5.04 -20.70 -21.53
CA GLU A 3 -5.43 -21.16 -20.19
C GLU A 3 -4.62 -20.38 -19.12
N PRO A 4 -5.22 -20.05 -17.96
CA PRO A 4 -4.52 -19.35 -16.91
C PRO A 4 -3.48 -20.25 -16.21
N ASP A 5 -2.32 -19.68 -15.93
CA ASP A 5 -1.27 -20.32 -15.15
C ASP A 5 -1.25 -19.80 -13.71
N VAL A 6 -0.95 -20.69 -12.75
CA VAL A 6 -0.77 -20.32 -11.34
C VAL A 6 0.68 -19.87 -11.13
N LEU A 7 0.91 -18.56 -10.96
CA LEU A 7 2.22 -18.01 -10.67
C LEU A 7 2.65 -18.20 -9.21
N PHE A 8 1.71 -18.10 -8.26
CA PHE A 8 1.96 -18.18 -6.83
C PHE A 8 0.97 -19.16 -6.20
N ALA A 9 1.47 -20.32 -5.79
CA ALA A 9 0.62 -21.41 -5.24
C ALA A 9 0.27 -21.20 -3.77
N ARG A 10 0.75 -20.14 -3.10
CA ARG A 10 0.45 -19.88 -1.69
C ARG A 10 -0.99 -19.41 -1.54
N GLU A 11 -1.79 -20.17 -0.80
CA GLU A 11 -3.15 -19.80 -0.44
C GLU A 11 -3.18 -18.49 0.37
N GLY A 12 -4.28 -17.73 0.25
CA GLY A 12 -4.46 -16.47 0.95
C GLY A 12 -3.65 -15.30 0.39
N SER A 13 -3.05 -15.45 -0.79
CA SER A 13 -2.34 -14.34 -1.46
C SER A 13 -3.33 -13.41 -2.16
N PHE A 14 -3.27 -12.11 -1.81
CA PHE A 14 -4.09 -11.08 -2.44
C PHE A 14 -3.22 -9.95 -2.97
N CYS A 15 -3.66 -9.31 -4.06
CA CYS A 15 -2.99 -8.17 -4.68
C CYS A 15 -4.01 -7.07 -5.02
N ARG A 16 -3.51 -5.84 -5.19
CA ARG A 16 -4.32 -4.68 -5.60
C ARG A 16 -3.61 -3.77 -6.59
N GLN A 17 -2.34 -4.03 -6.84
CA GLN A 17 -1.51 -3.23 -7.73
C GLN A 17 -1.10 -4.05 -8.95
N PRO A 18 -0.92 -3.43 -10.11
CA PRO A 18 -0.29 -4.09 -11.24
C PRO A 18 1.19 -4.37 -10.93
N ILE A 19 1.77 -5.30 -11.69
CA ILE A 19 3.22 -5.49 -11.72
C ILE A 19 3.87 -4.16 -12.12
N GLN A 20 4.85 -3.72 -11.33
CA GLN A 20 5.68 -2.56 -11.66
C GLN A 20 6.95 -3.06 -12.33
N VAL A 21 7.32 -2.42 -13.46
CA VAL A 21 8.60 -2.63 -14.10
C VAL A 21 9.50 -1.47 -13.69
N LEU A 22 10.55 -1.77 -12.94
CA LEU A 22 11.49 -0.78 -12.41
C LEU A 22 12.50 -0.34 -13.50
N ALA A 23 13.20 0.76 -13.27
CA ALA A 23 14.22 1.26 -14.18
C ALA A 23 15.36 0.25 -14.43
N SER A 24 15.63 -0.63 -13.49
CA SER A 24 16.57 -1.76 -13.62
C SER A 24 16.09 -2.86 -14.57
N GLY A 25 14.82 -2.85 -15.00
CA GLY A 25 14.17 -3.93 -15.73
C GLY A 25 13.56 -5.01 -14.83
N ARG A 26 13.77 -4.94 -13.50
CA ARG A 26 13.15 -5.82 -12.51
C ARG A 26 11.65 -5.63 -12.49
N TRP A 27 10.91 -6.71 -12.34
CA TRP A 27 9.47 -6.68 -12.06
C TRP A 27 9.24 -6.86 -10.56
N ILE A 28 8.38 -6.03 -9.98
CA ILE A 28 7.95 -6.13 -8.60
C ILE A 28 6.43 -6.11 -8.52
N PHE A 29 5.90 -7.00 -7.70
CA PHE A 29 4.47 -7.19 -7.53
C PHE A 29 4.15 -7.32 -6.04
N ALA A 30 3.41 -6.36 -5.50
CA ALA A 30 3.04 -6.36 -4.10
C ALA A 30 1.82 -7.24 -3.85
N ASN A 31 1.92 -8.11 -2.85
CA ASN A 31 0.80 -8.87 -2.31
C ASN A 31 0.81 -8.84 -0.77
N TRP A 32 -0.27 -9.29 -0.15
CA TRP A 32 -0.29 -9.57 1.27
C TRP A 32 -0.80 -10.98 1.48
N LEU A 33 -0.37 -11.58 2.57
CA LEU A 33 -0.63 -12.97 2.89
C LEU A 33 -1.69 -13.02 3.98
N CYS A 34 -2.95 -13.27 3.59
CA CYS A 34 -4.08 -13.34 4.51
C CYS A 34 -4.03 -14.68 5.26
N SER A 35 -4.10 -14.63 6.58
CA SER A 35 -4.28 -15.84 7.39
C SER A 35 -5.76 -16.16 7.56
N ASP A 36 -6.09 -17.42 7.79
CA ASP A 36 -7.45 -17.90 8.06
C ASP A 36 -8.04 -17.36 9.39
N SER A 37 -7.25 -16.68 10.21
CA SER A 37 -7.73 -16.11 11.45
C SER A 37 -8.61 -14.89 11.14
N ALA A 38 -9.91 -15.04 11.29
CA ALA A 38 -10.92 -13.98 11.13
C ALA A 38 -10.70 -12.77 12.07
N SER A 39 -9.78 -12.85 13.01
CA SER A 39 -9.54 -11.86 14.07
C SER A 39 -8.47 -10.84 13.72
N GLY A 40 -7.78 -10.99 12.58
CA GLY A 40 -7.13 -9.91 12.42
C GLY A 40 -5.87 -9.45 11.84
N LEU A 41 -5.13 -8.75 12.60
CA LEU A 41 -3.89 -8.08 12.18
C LEU A 41 -2.70 -9.02 12.16
N ALA A 42 -2.75 -10.06 12.96
CA ALA A 42 -1.58 -10.86 13.34
C ALA A 42 -1.09 -11.82 12.25
N GLY A 43 -1.73 -11.93 11.12
CA GLY A 43 -1.38 -12.91 10.11
C GLY A 43 -1.26 -12.36 8.70
N ASP A 44 -1.38 -11.06 8.50
CA ASP A 44 -1.44 -10.45 7.17
C ASP A 44 -0.20 -9.58 6.87
N PRO A 45 0.99 -10.16 6.68
CA PRO A 45 2.16 -9.40 6.29
C PRO A 45 2.07 -8.99 4.81
N THR A 46 2.68 -7.86 4.48
CA THR A 46 2.97 -7.49 3.10
C THR A 46 4.20 -8.25 2.61
N ALA A 47 4.11 -8.75 1.39
CA ALA A 47 5.21 -9.37 0.67
C ALA A 47 5.31 -8.82 -0.75
N PHE A 48 6.47 -8.96 -1.34
CA PHE A 48 6.74 -8.62 -2.74
C PHE A 48 7.21 -9.86 -3.49
N GLN A 49 6.62 -10.06 -4.64
CA GLN A 49 7.11 -11.02 -5.61
C GLN A 49 8.02 -10.28 -6.57
N ILE A 50 9.24 -10.74 -6.73
CA ILE A 50 10.28 -10.10 -7.55
C ILE A 50 10.72 -11.07 -8.63
N SER A 51 10.80 -10.57 -9.85
CA SER A 51 11.36 -11.28 -11.01
C SER A 51 12.45 -10.44 -11.65
N ASP A 52 13.58 -11.07 -11.91
CA ASP A 52 14.73 -10.48 -12.61
C ASP A 52 14.81 -10.97 -14.09
N ASP A 53 13.85 -11.80 -14.53
CA ASP A 53 13.81 -12.47 -15.83
C ASP A 53 12.45 -12.30 -16.56
N GLN A 54 11.83 -11.13 -16.37
CA GLN A 54 10.56 -10.73 -17.01
C GLN A 54 9.39 -11.68 -16.71
N GLY A 55 9.35 -12.20 -15.48
CA GLY A 55 8.26 -13.02 -15.00
C GLY A 55 8.43 -14.52 -15.20
N CYS A 56 9.58 -14.98 -15.73
CA CYS A 56 9.84 -16.42 -15.87
C CYS A 56 10.03 -17.10 -14.52
N THR A 57 10.76 -16.46 -13.61
CA THR A 57 10.91 -16.92 -12.22
C THR A 57 10.62 -15.81 -11.22
N TRP A 58 10.19 -16.21 -10.02
CA TRP A 58 9.80 -15.27 -8.96
C TRP A 58 10.37 -15.69 -7.62
N ARG A 59 10.77 -14.72 -6.82
CA ARG A 59 11.12 -14.89 -5.41
C ARG A 59 10.30 -13.99 -4.52
N THR A 60 10.04 -14.42 -3.31
CA THR A 60 9.27 -13.66 -2.32
C THR A 60 10.21 -12.91 -1.38
N VAL A 61 9.90 -11.63 -1.13
CA VAL A 61 10.54 -10.79 -0.10
C VAL A 61 9.43 -10.32 0.84
N GLU A 62 9.48 -10.70 2.10
CA GLU A 62 8.53 -10.24 3.12
C GLU A 62 9.02 -8.91 3.73
N MET A 63 8.09 -7.99 3.95
CA MET A 63 8.37 -6.73 4.62
C MET A 63 8.33 -6.93 6.15
N PRO A 64 9.42 -6.61 6.88
CA PRO A 64 9.44 -6.75 8.34
C PRO A 64 8.40 -5.82 8.99
N GLY A 65 7.82 -6.23 10.10
CA GLY A 65 6.89 -5.42 10.89
C GLY A 65 5.58 -5.02 10.16
N SER A 66 5.26 -5.67 9.03
CA SER A 66 4.14 -5.24 8.17
C SER A 66 2.79 -5.87 8.51
N ASN A 67 2.67 -6.60 9.61
CA ASN A 67 1.40 -7.21 10.01
C ASN A 67 0.27 -6.17 10.07
N GLY A 68 -0.83 -6.45 9.36
CA GLY A 68 -1.96 -5.54 9.23
C GLY A 68 -1.72 -4.32 8.33
N ARG A 69 -0.58 -4.25 7.67
CA ARG A 69 -0.26 -3.25 6.64
C ARG A 69 -0.38 -3.93 5.28
N VAL A 70 -1.47 -3.69 4.58
CA VAL A 70 -1.86 -4.46 3.40
C VAL A 70 -2.07 -3.56 2.18
N HIS A 71 -2.21 -4.15 1.00
CA HIS A 71 -2.40 -3.44 -0.27
C HIS A 71 -1.25 -2.46 -0.56
N ALA A 72 -0.01 -2.91 -0.43
CA ALA A 72 1.14 -2.07 -0.70
C ALA A 72 1.14 -1.58 -2.16
N ASN A 73 1.38 -0.28 -2.31
CA ASN A 73 1.56 0.40 -3.58
C ASN A 73 3.04 0.76 -3.69
N VAL A 74 3.75 0.15 -4.62
CA VAL A 74 5.18 0.42 -4.84
C VAL A 74 5.33 1.61 -5.80
N VAL A 75 6.21 2.53 -5.44
CA VAL A 75 6.58 3.70 -6.24
C VAL A 75 8.10 3.78 -6.33
N GLU A 76 8.65 3.80 -7.54
CA GLU A 76 10.08 4.01 -7.75
C GLU A 76 10.41 5.51 -7.63
N LEU A 77 11.09 5.89 -6.54
CA LEU A 77 11.51 7.27 -6.28
C LEU A 77 12.67 7.67 -7.18
N ALA A 78 13.66 6.80 -7.29
CA ALA A 78 14.83 6.88 -8.14
C ALA A 78 15.32 5.45 -8.44
N PRO A 79 16.19 5.24 -9.43
CA PRO A 79 16.75 3.91 -9.71
C PRO A 79 17.31 3.27 -8.43
N GLY A 80 16.80 2.07 -8.10
CA GLY A 80 17.18 1.32 -6.90
C GLY A 80 16.53 1.78 -5.60
N ARG A 81 15.81 2.92 -5.59
CA ARG A 81 15.16 3.46 -4.40
C ARG A 81 13.64 3.45 -4.55
N LEU A 82 12.97 2.68 -3.71
CA LEU A 82 11.53 2.48 -3.76
C LEU A 82 10.86 2.96 -2.46
N ALA A 83 9.63 3.41 -2.57
CA ALA A 83 8.72 3.57 -1.44
C ALA A 83 7.51 2.66 -1.63
N ALA A 84 7.00 2.10 -0.54
CA ALA A 84 5.74 1.38 -0.52
C ALA A 84 4.76 2.09 0.43
N PHE A 85 3.54 2.32 -0.05
CA PHE A 85 2.45 2.91 0.73
C PHE A 85 1.39 1.85 0.97
N MET A 86 0.95 1.69 2.22
CA MET A 86 0.03 0.64 2.63
C MET A 86 -1.15 1.20 3.40
N ARG A 87 -2.32 0.62 3.17
CA ARG A 87 -3.46 0.84 4.05
C ARG A 87 -3.25 0.08 5.36
N SER A 88 -3.94 0.54 6.40
CA SER A 88 -3.89 -0.08 7.71
C SER A 88 -5.21 -0.78 8.05
N ARG A 89 -5.14 -2.03 8.46
CA ARG A 89 -6.31 -2.75 8.99
C ARG A 89 -6.81 -2.19 10.32
N ALA A 90 -5.94 -1.50 11.07
CA ALA A 90 -6.34 -0.80 12.29
C ALA A 90 -7.20 0.46 12.01
N ALA A 91 -7.32 0.88 10.75
CA ALA A 91 -8.01 2.10 10.35
C ALA A 91 -7.48 3.35 11.06
N ASP A 92 -6.16 3.48 11.10
CA ASP A 92 -5.42 4.60 11.70
C ASP A 92 -4.82 5.51 10.62
N PHE A 93 -3.70 5.14 10.04
CA PHE A 93 -2.96 5.95 9.05
C PHE A 93 -2.57 5.13 7.82
N ILE A 94 -2.19 5.83 6.75
CA ILE A 94 -1.41 5.23 5.66
C ILE A 94 0.01 5.02 6.18
N TYR A 95 0.58 3.85 5.94
CA TYR A 95 1.95 3.51 6.32
C TYR A 95 2.87 3.59 5.13
N ARG A 96 4.12 3.95 5.38
CA ARG A 96 5.20 4.04 4.40
C ARG A 96 6.38 3.17 4.83
N SER A 97 6.94 2.45 3.88
CA SER A 97 8.23 1.74 3.99
C SER A 97 9.13 2.14 2.83
N GLU A 98 10.42 1.93 2.96
CA GLU A 98 11.42 2.27 1.94
C GLU A 98 12.37 1.09 1.69
N SER A 99 12.77 0.93 0.43
CA SER A 99 13.84 0.05 -0.01
C SER A 99 14.92 0.89 -0.70
N LEU A 100 16.19 0.60 -0.41
CA LEU A 100 17.36 1.26 -1.00
C LEU A 100 18.15 0.33 -1.92
N ASP A 101 17.64 -0.86 -2.18
CA ASP A 101 18.32 -1.94 -2.89
C ASP A 101 17.40 -2.63 -3.91
N ASP A 102 16.57 -1.81 -4.58
CA ASP A 102 15.69 -2.26 -5.65
C ASP A 102 14.68 -3.33 -5.20
N GLY A 103 14.18 -3.20 -3.94
CA GLY A 103 13.16 -4.07 -3.37
C GLY A 103 13.69 -5.35 -2.71
N ASN A 104 15.02 -5.54 -2.62
CA ASN A 104 15.58 -6.73 -1.96
C ASN A 104 15.38 -6.73 -0.45
N THR A 105 15.42 -5.56 0.17
CA THR A 105 15.10 -5.36 1.59
C THR A 105 14.21 -4.14 1.78
N TRP A 106 13.46 -4.12 2.86
CA TRP A 106 12.51 -3.06 3.20
C TRP A 106 12.65 -2.65 4.67
N SER A 107 12.48 -1.36 4.94
CA SER A 107 12.37 -0.89 6.32
C SER A 107 11.04 -1.35 6.95
N GLU A 108 10.96 -1.37 8.28
CA GLU A 108 9.66 -1.49 8.93
C GLU A 108 8.76 -0.31 8.53
N PRO A 109 7.44 -0.56 8.31
CA PRO A 109 6.50 0.49 7.93
C PRO A 109 6.27 1.47 9.08
N VAL A 110 6.35 2.76 8.76
CA VAL A 110 6.05 3.85 9.69
C VAL A 110 4.77 4.59 9.26
N PRO A 111 3.95 5.08 10.21
CA PRO A 111 2.75 5.84 9.86
C PRO A 111 3.13 7.18 9.21
N THR A 112 2.38 7.57 8.19
CA THR A 112 2.39 8.93 7.65
C THR A 112 1.40 9.81 8.42
N VAL A 113 1.29 11.07 8.03
CA VAL A 113 0.25 11.98 8.56
C VAL A 113 -1.12 11.78 7.91
N LEU A 114 -1.21 10.99 6.85
CA LEU A 114 -2.47 10.75 6.14
C LEU A 114 -3.30 9.69 6.88
N PRO A 115 -4.54 10.01 7.29
CA PRO A 115 -5.42 9.03 7.92
C PRO A 115 -5.84 7.94 6.92
N ASN A 116 -6.23 6.79 7.43
CA ASN A 116 -6.76 5.68 6.63
C ASN A 116 -7.85 4.94 7.41
N ASN A 117 -8.98 4.73 6.80
CA ASN A 117 -10.12 4.02 7.37
C ASN A 117 -10.19 2.53 6.96
N ASN A 118 -9.05 1.90 6.74
CA ASN A 118 -8.96 0.55 6.20
C ASN A 118 -9.58 0.41 4.79
N SER A 119 -9.71 1.52 4.06
CA SER A 119 -10.02 1.49 2.62
C SER A 119 -8.75 1.33 1.81
N SER A 120 -8.89 0.78 0.61
CA SER A 120 -7.80 0.73 -0.37
C SER A 120 -7.32 2.13 -0.71
N ILE A 121 -6.03 2.24 -0.94
CA ILE A 121 -5.38 3.44 -1.45
C ILE A 121 -4.81 3.18 -2.84
N SER A 122 -4.47 4.23 -3.56
CA SER A 122 -3.72 4.14 -4.81
C SER A 122 -2.63 5.20 -4.79
N ALA A 123 -1.37 4.80 -4.96
CA ALA A 123 -0.23 5.68 -5.02
C ALA A 123 0.45 5.58 -6.38
N VAL A 124 0.86 6.74 -6.93
CA VAL A 124 1.53 6.82 -8.23
C VAL A 124 2.56 7.95 -8.23
N LYS A 125 3.68 7.76 -8.92
CA LYS A 125 4.61 8.82 -9.26
C LYS A 125 4.15 9.52 -10.54
N LEU A 126 3.95 10.82 -10.45
CA LEU A 126 3.59 11.67 -11.58
C LEU A 126 4.83 12.00 -12.43
N GLN A 127 4.62 12.44 -13.66
CA GLN A 127 5.70 12.89 -14.55
C GLN A 127 6.54 14.03 -13.95
N SER A 128 5.94 14.84 -13.07
CA SER A 128 6.65 15.89 -12.32
C SER A 128 7.60 15.38 -11.24
N GLY A 129 7.63 14.06 -10.98
CA GLY A 129 8.37 13.44 -9.89
C GLY A 129 7.62 13.43 -8.55
N ARG A 130 6.51 14.17 -8.43
CA ARG A 130 5.64 14.14 -7.23
C ARG A 130 4.97 12.79 -7.07
N ILE A 131 4.66 12.42 -5.83
CA ILE A 131 3.81 11.27 -5.53
C ILE A 131 2.39 11.77 -5.27
N ALA A 132 1.42 11.14 -5.92
CA ALA A 132 0.00 11.32 -5.64
C ALA A 132 -0.55 10.08 -4.93
N VAL A 133 -1.34 10.28 -3.87
CA VAL A 133 -2.07 9.21 -3.18
C VAL A 133 -3.55 9.55 -3.16
N ALA A 134 -4.38 8.68 -3.72
CA ALA A 134 -5.83 8.74 -3.58
C ALA A 134 -6.25 7.84 -2.41
N TYR A 135 -7.10 8.37 -1.51
CA TYR A 135 -7.45 7.71 -0.26
C TYR A 135 -8.75 8.26 0.34
N ASN A 136 -9.25 7.60 1.40
CA ASN A 136 -10.34 8.14 2.21
C ASN A 136 -9.73 8.82 3.45
N PRO A 137 -9.84 10.17 3.61
CA PRO A 137 -9.18 10.94 4.66
C PRO A 137 -9.95 10.87 5.99
N THR A 138 -10.25 9.67 6.43
CA THR A 138 -10.90 9.37 7.70
C THR A 138 -10.16 8.24 8.42
N HIS A 139 -10.35 8.12 9.72
CA HIS A 139 -9.81 7.04 10.53
C HIS A 139 -10.78 6.64 11.64
N THR A 140 -10.54 5.52 12.28
CA THR A 140 -11.29 5.12 13.49
C THR A 140 -10.80 5.95 14.68
N PRO A 141 -11.69 6.59 15.44
CA PRO A 141 -11.29 7.45 16.59
C PRO A 141 -10.50 6.73 17.67
N ALA A 142 -10.69 5.42 17.82
CA ALA A 142 -10.02 4.60 18.83
C ALA A 142 -9.62 3.25 18.22
N PRO A 143 -8.54 3.20 17.40
CA PRO A 143 -8.06 1.96 16.85
C PRO A 143 -7.59 1.04 17.98
N GLN A 144 -8.07 -0.20 17.97
CA GLN A 144 -7.64 -1.22 18.94
C GLN A 144 -6.40 -1.96 18.38
N PRO A 145 -5.30 -2.03 19.12
CA PRO A 145 -4.14 -2.80 18.70
C PRO A 145 -4.50 -4.26 18.43
N GLY A 146 -4.02 -4.80 17.32
CA GLY A 146 -4.25 -6.19 16.94
C GLY A 146 -5.66 -6.52 16.42
N VAL A 147 -6.55 -5.53 16.27
CA VAL A 147 -7.91 -5.71 15.77
C VAL A 147 -8.11 -4.98 14.45
N ALA A 148 -8.68 -5.66 13.46
CA ALA A 148 -9.06 -5.02 12.20
C ALA A 148 -10.34 -4.19 12.39
N ALA A 149 -10.27 -2.89 12.05
CA ALA A 149 -11.42 -2.00 12.06
C ALA A 149 -12.01 -1.89 10.64
N TRP A 150 -13.33 -1.90 10.53
CA TRP A 150 -14.04 -1.81 9.27
C TRP A 150 -15.06 -0.66 9.30
N PRO A 151 -14.63 0.62 9.34
CA PRO A 151 -15.54 1.73 9.21
C PRO A 151 -16.22 1.68 7.84
N GLY A 152 -17.55 1.72 7.84
CA GLY A 152 -18.33 1.45 6.63
C GLY A 152 -18.29 2.53 5.56
N LEU A 153 -17.95 3.76 5.93
CA LEU A 153 -17.97 4.92 5.04
C LEU A 153 -16.77 4.91 4.09
N ARG A 154 -17.04 5.10 2.78
CA ARG A 154 -16.03 5.20 1.72
C ARG A 154 -15.92 6.60 1.14
N CYS A 155 -16.50 7.58 1.78
CA CYS A 155 -16.38 9.00 1.51
C CYS A 155 -15.97 9.73 2.79
N PRO A 156 -15.33 10.90 2.68
CA PRO A 156 -14.89 11.53 1.43
C PRO A 156 -13.76 10.77 0.73
N VAL A 157 -13.48 11.17 -0.50
CA VAL A 157 -12.29 10.75 -1.25
C VAL A 157 -11.39 11.96 -1.43
N ALA A 158 -10.12 11.82 -1.16
CA ALA A 158 -9.12 12.88 -1.33
C ALA A 158 -7.90 12.39 -2.13
N VAL A 159 -7.19 13.36 -2.69
CA VAL A 159 -5.86 13.17 -3.26
C VAL A 159 -4.88 14.04 -2.49
N ALA A 160 -3.79 13.42 -2.00
CA ALA A 160 -2.65 14.10 -1.40
C ALA A 160 -1.45 14.06 -2.35
N LEU A 161 -0.65 15.13 -2.37
CA LEU A 161 0.59 15.23 -3.14
C LEU A 161 1.79 15.43 -2.22
N SER A 162 2.87 14.70 -2.52
CA SER A 162 4.17 14.80 -1.87
C SER A 162 5.26 15.14 -2.89
N GLU A 163 6.22 15.97 -2.49
CA GLU A 163 7.39 16.34 -3.29
C GLU A 163 8.69 15.68 -2.78
N ASP A 164 8.64 15.02 -1.62
CA ASP A 164 9.79 14.48 -0.89
C ASP A 164 9.76 12.95 -0.70
N GLY A 165 9.13 12.24 -1.64
CA GLY A 165 9.06 10.77 -1.58
C GLY A 165 8.03 10.23 -0.58
N GLY A 166 7.03 11.04 -0.21
CA GLY A 166 5.95 10.63 0.70
C GLY A 166 6.27 10.83 2.17
N LEU A 167 7.25 11.69 2.49
CA LEU A 167 7.57 12.06 3.88
C LEU A 167 6.63 13.16 4.38
N THR A 168 6.34 14.16 3.53
CA THR A 168 5.35 15.22 3.82
C THR A 168 4.30 15.32 2.72
N TRP A 169 3.13 15.86 3.08
CA TRP A 169 1.95 15.95 2.21
C TRP A 169 1.31 17.35 2.28
N PRO A 170 1.99 18.38 1.73
CA PRO A 170 1.56 19.78 1.88
C PRO A 170 0.29 20.13 1.08
N MET A 171 -0.10 19.29 0.12
CA MET A 171 -1.27 19.53 -0.71
C MET A 171 -2.25 18.38 -0.59
N ILE A 172 -3.45 18.66 -0.10
CA ILE A 172 -4.55 17.69 -0.01
C ILE A 172 -5.79 18.35 -0.63
N ARG A 173 -6.50 17.61 -1.49
CA ARG A 173 -7.77 18.04 -2.06
C ARG A 173 -8.81 16.94 -1.99
N HIS A 174 -9.99 17.28 -1.51
CA HIS A 174 -11.16 16.41 -1.59
C HIS A 174 -11.68 16.37 -3.02
N MET A 175 -11.88 15.18 -3.55
CA MET A 175 -12.44 14.92 -4.88
C MET A 175 -13.93 14.62 -4.80
N GLU A 176 -14.36 14.00 -3.70
CA GLU A 176 -15.74 13.57 -3.44
C GLU A 176 -16.00 13.71 -1.94
N LEU A 177 -17.06 14.42 -1.57
CA LEU A 177 -17.44 14.62 -0.16
C LEU A 177 -18.51 13.64 0.31
N GLY A 178 -19.29 13.06 -0.63
CA GLY A 178 -20.42 12.20 -0.34
C GLY A 178 -21.67 12.97 0.13
N GLU A 179 -22.86 12.45 -0.15
CA GLU A 179 -24.09 13.01 0.39
C GLU A 179 -24.15 12.76 1.92
N GLY A 180 -24.42 13.81 2.69
CA GLY A 180 -24.50 13.76 4.15
C GLY A 180 -23.15 13.80 4.88
N PHE A 181 -22.04 13.96 4.18
CA PHE A 181 -20.77 14.26 4.81
C PHE A 181 -20.73 15.77 5.15
N VAL A 182 -20.98 16.08 6.41
CA VAL A 182 -20.70 17.42 6.96
C VAL A 182 -19.23 17.41 7.34
N GLY A 183 -18.38 17.88 6.42
CA GLY A 183 -16.96 18.01 6.70
C GLY A 183 -16.74 18.98 7.85
N SER A 184 -15.98 18.58 8.84
CA SER A 184 -15.30 19.56 9.71
C SER A 184 -14.18 20.17 8.86
N GLU A 185 -14.27 21.46 8.61
CA GLU A 185 -13.17 22.29 8.09
C GLU A 185 -11.99 22.31 9.07
#